data_4ad8defc669b3a31b9e52dc7a7548b97
#
_entry.id   4ad8defc669b3a31b9e52dc7a7548b97
#
_cell.length_a   1.000
_cell.length_b   1.000
_cell.length_c   1.000
_cell.angle_alpha   90.00
_cell.angle_beta   90.00
_cell.angle_gamma   90.00
#
_symmetry.space_group_name_H-M   'P 1'
#
loop_
_entity.id
_entity.type
_entity.pdbx_description
1 polymer ?
#
loop_
_entity_poly.entity_id
_entity_poly.type
_entity_poly.pdbx_seq_one_letter_code
_entity_poly.pdbx_strand_id
1 'polypeptide(L)'
;MNEKYTVKAVFSDIDGTLLTRDHVVTELTRTEIHKITNNGILFTLASSRSPAGIEPIIRKNTFNCCMIAFGGGLILDEDRKIIYEKGMDIYMAGKVIEYIEKNCADVTWNIFTADTWIVKDRSDQRVQHEEQVVETSAKMGTIKDLKPYACVDKILCMCAPQKLSETEQAVRQAFPNLSVAKSSNTLLEIMQQGVNKAEAVKRLCEIKGIRMEYTMAFGDNYNDLEMLEAVKYGVAMGNAPEAIQKKAAIVTKDHENDGIAYILE
;
A
#
# COMPACT_ATOMS: atom_id res chain seq x y z
N MET A 1 18.95 -15.50 -10.00
CA MET A 1 17.74 -15.33 -10.85
C MET A 1 17.87 -16.26 -12.03
N ASN A 2 16.90 -17.09 -12.24
CA ASN A 2 16.91 -18.09 -13.30
C ASN A 2 17.07 -17.37 -14.65
N GLU A 3 17.90 -17.87 -15.58
CA GLU A 3 18.09 -17.32 -16.96
C GLU A 3 16.77 -17.15 -17.73
N LYS A 4 15.67 -17.66 -17.16
CA LYS A 4 14.31 -17.65 -17.70
C LYS A 4 13.68 -16.27 -17.78
N TYR A 5 14.09 -15.29 -16.93
CA TYR A 5 13.45 -13.97 -16.84
C TYR A 5 14.47 -12.85 -16.99
N THR A 6 14.25 -11.95 -17.96
CA THR A 6 15.03 -10.72 -18.08
C THR A 6 14.32 -9.62 -17.29
N VAL A 7 14.77 -9.36 -16.06
CA VAL A 7 14.13 -8.43 -15.14
C VAL A 7 15.10 -7.34 -14.70
N LYS A 8 14.61 -6.09 -14.64
CA LYS A 8 15.34 -4.90 -14.14
C LYS A 8 14.65 -4.28 -12.93
N ALA A 9 13.38 -4.56 -12.72
CA ALA A 9 12.63 -4.12 -11.54
C ALA A 9 11.69 -5.20 -11.04
N VAL A 10 11.67 -5.37 -9.72
CA VAL A 10 10.79 -6.28 -9.00
C VAL A 10 9.97 -5.48 -8.00
N PHE A 11 8.67 -5.67 -8.04
CA PHE A 11 7.69 -5.07 -7.14
C PHE A 11 7.07 -6.16 -6.25
N SER A 12 6.91 -5.90 -4.99
CA SER A 12 6.27 -6.85 -4.07
C SER A 12 5.24 -6.16 -3.22
N ASP A 13 4.02 -6.70 -3.19
CA ASP A 13 3.12 -6.44 -2.08
C ASP A 13 3.73 -6.95 -0.77
N ILE A 14 3.16 -6.53 0.36
CA ILE A 14 3.67 -6.83 1.70
C ILE A 14 2.82 -7.90 2.39
N ASP A 15 1.55 -7.62 2.64
CA ASP A 15 0.69 -8.42 3.50
C ASP A 15 0.08 -9.60 2.73
N GLY A 16 0.44 -10.83 3.09
CA GLY A 16 0.06 -12.04 2.34
C GLY A 16 0.95 -12.33 1.13
N THR A 17 1.99 -11.53 0.89
CA THR A 17 2.94 -11.69 -0.20
C THR A 17 4.37 -11.79 0.31
N LEU A 18 4.95 -10.71 0.83
CA LEU A 18 6.30 -10.68 1.38
C LEU A 18 6.38 -11.24 2.80
N LEU A 19 5.39 -10.93 3.62
CA LEU A 19 5.34 -11.31 5.03
C LEU A 19 4.59 -12.63 5.21
N THR A 20 5.13 -13.49 6.08
CA THR A 20 4.41 -14.65 6.63
C THR A 20 3.27 -14.20 7.56
N ARG A 21 2.46 -15.15 8.04
CA ARG A 21 1.41 -14.88 9.05
C ARG A 21 1.96 -14.33 10.37
N ASP A 22 3.22 -14.65 10.68
CA ASP A 22 3.94 -14.10 11.83
C ASP A 22 4.53 -12.71 11.56
N HIS A 23 4.15 -12.07 10.45
CA HIS A 23 4.64 -10.75 10.03
C HIS A 23 6.16 -10.65 9.90
N VAL A 24 6.81 -11.70 9.42
CA VAL A 24 8.25 -11.74 9.17
C VAL A 24 8.57 -12.07 7.71
N VAL A 25 9.70 -11.56 7.23
CA VAL A 25 10.29 -11.99 5.95
C VAL A 25 11.15 -13.21 6.24
N THR A 26 10.96 -14.30 5.51
CA THR A 26 11.78 -15.51 5.67
C THR A 26 13.24 -15.25 5.29
N GLU A 27 14.15 -16.03 5.83
CA GLU A 27 15.57 -15.87 5.54
C GLU A 27 15.92 -16.11 4.07
N LEU A 28 15.24 -17.10 3.44
CA LEU A 28 15.44 -17.41 2.03
C LEU A 28 14.95 -16.25 1.14
N THR A 29 13.74 -15.75 1.37
CA THR A 29 13.19 -14.61 0.63
C THR A 29 14.07 -13.36 0.79
N ARG A 30 14.52 -13.06 2.01
CA ARG A 30 15.45 -11.96 2.28
C ARG A 30 16.76 -12.11 1.49
N THR A 31 17.32 -13.31 1.48
CA THR A 31 18.58 -13.62 0.77
C THR A 31 18.45 -13.40 -0.72
N GLU A 32 17.38 -13.88 -1.34
CA GLU A 32 17.16 -13.71 -2.78
C GLU A 32 16.90 -12.25 -3.16
N ILE A 33 16.17 -11.49 -2.32
CA ILE A 33 15.99 -10.04 -2.53
C ILE A 33 17.35 -9.32 -2.48
N HIS A 34 18.21 -9.62 -1.51
CA HIS A 34 19.56 -9.03 -1.47
C HIS A 34 20.40 -9.42 -2.68
N LYS A 35 20.31 -10.66 -3.13
CA LYS A 35 21.03 -11.14 -4.32
C LYS A 35 20.62 -10.38 -5.58
N ILE A 36 19.33 -10.16 -5.83
CA ILE A 36 18.87 -9.41 -6.99
C ILE A 36 19.24 -7.92 -6.89
N THR A 37 19.13 -7.31 -5.72
CA THR A 37 19.47 -5.89 -5.53
C THR A 37 20.98 -5.65 -5.66
N ASN A 38 21.83 -6.55 -5.17
CA ASN A 38 23.27 -6.52 -5.37
C ASN A 38 23.68 -6.68 -6.85
N ASN A 39 22.83 -7.28 -7.66
CA ASN A 39 23.00 -7.38 -9.11
C ASN A 39 22.39 -6.19 -9.88
N GLY A 40 21.99 -5.12 -9.18
CA GLY A 40 21.48 -3.89 -9.78
C GLY A 40 20.03 -3.95 -10.25
N ILE A 41 19.25 -4.94 -9.80
CA ILE A 41 17.81 -5.01 -10.05
C ILE A 41 17.10 -4.14 -9.01
N LEU A 42 16.28 -3.20 -9.45
CA LEU A 42 15.45 -2.37 -8.58
C LEU A 42 14.45 -3.25 -7.83
N PHE A 43 14.46 -3.17 -6.50
CA PHE A 43 13.42 -3.76 -5.68
C PHE A 43 12.52 -2.68 -5.10
N THR A 44 11.21 -2.91 -5.02
CA THR A 44 10.23 -1.93 -4.53
C THR A 44 9.14 -2.63 -3.75
N LEU A 45 8.85 -2.14 -2.55
CA LEU A 45 7.66 -2.54 -1.79
C LEU A 45 6.47 -1.69 -2.20
N ALA A 46 5.33 -2.33 -2.50
CA ALA A 46 4.10 -1.67 -2.96
C ALA A 46 2.93 -2.06 -2.07
N SER A 47 2.50 -1.17 -1.17
CA SER A 47 1.50 -1.46 -0.14
C SER A 47 0.47 -0.35 0.03
N SER A 48 -0.69 -0.69 0.61
CA SER A 48 -1.67 0.29 1.12
C SER A 48 -1.26 0.93 2.45
N ARG A 49 -0.17 0.45 3.05
CA ARG A 49 0.40 1.02 4.27
C ARG A 49 0.96 2.43 4.02
N SER A 50 1.06 3.22 5.10
CA SER A 50 1.82 4.48 5.09
C SER A 50 3.33 4.20 5.03
N PRO A 51 4.18 5.18 4.67
CA PRO A 51 5.63 5.03 4.73
C PRO A 51 6.11 4.58 6.11
N ALA A 52 5.55 5.15 7.17
CA ALA A 52 5.88 4.78 8.55
C ALA A 52 5.55 3.30 8.87
N GLY A 53 4.52 2.72 8.24
CA GLY A 53 4.18 1.30 8.39
C GLY A 53 5.00 0.36 7.49
N ILE A 54 5.70 0.88 6.46
CA ILE A 54 6.59 0.10 5.59
C ILE A 54 8.04 0.14 6.09
N GLU A 55 8.49 1.28 6.60
CA GLU A 55 9.87 1.52 7.00
C GLU A 55 10.44 0.51 8.02
N PRO A 56 9.69 0.05 9.05
CA PRO A 56 10.17 -0.98 9.96
C PRO A 56 10.56 -2.29 9.24
N ILE A 57 9.79 -2.67 8.21
CA ILE A 57 10.04 -3.89 7.41
C ILE A 57 11.36 -3.73 6.64
N ILE A 58 11.54 -2.59 5.97
CA ILE A 58 12.75 -2.28 5.20
C ILE A 58 13.98 -2.30 6.12
N ARG A 59 13.91 -1.59 7.24
CA ARG A 59 15.00 -1.47 8.20
C ARG A 59 15.38 -2.81 8.84
N LYS A 60 14.38 -3.61 9.27
CA LYS A 60 14.59 -4.92 9.90
C LYS A 60 15.29 -5.90 8.95
N ASN A 61 14.99 -5.80 7.65
CA ASN A 61 15.55 -6.69 6.63
C ASN A 61 16.73 -6.07 5.86
N THR A 62 17.12 -4.84 6.18
CA THR A 62 18.20 -4.09 5.52
C THR A 62 18.02 -3.97 4.00
N PHE A 63 16.79 -3.83 3.54
CA PHE A 63 16.51 -3.68 2.11
C PHE A 63 16.92 -2.30 1.60
N ASN A 64 17.65 -2.29 0.50
CA ASN A 64 17.86 -1.07 -0.28
C ASN A 64 16.81 -1.03 -1.40
N CYS A 65 15.71 -0.35 -1.16
CA CYS A 65 14.55 -0.39 -2.05
C CYS A 65 13.75 0.92 -2.06
N CYS A 66 13.07 1.15 -3.17
CA CYS A 66 12.01 2.14 -3.26
C CYS A 66 10.76 1.69 -2.49
N MET A 67 9.85 2.62 -2.26
CA MET A 67 8.61 2.40 -1.56
C MET A 67 7.45 3.03 -2.34
N ILE A 68 6.42 2.24 -2.63
CA ILE A 68 5.11 2.68 -3.08
C ILE A 68 4.16 2.52 -1.90
N ALA A 69 3.73 3.63 -1.34
CA ALA A 69 2.83 3.69 -0.18
C ALA A 69 1.42 4.13 -0.58
N PHE A 70 0.47 3.99 0.36
CA PHE A 70 -0.94 4.38 0.19
C PHE A 70 -1.56 3.81 -1.09
N GLY A 71 -1.26 2.53 -1.41
CA GLY A 71 -1.81 1.87 -2.59
C GLY A 71 -1.40 2.49 -3.93
N GLY A 72 -0.35 3.32 -3.96
CA GLY A 72 0.14 4.00 -5.16
C GLY A 72 0.05 5.53 -5.12
N GLY A 73 -0.44 6.11 -4.01
CA GLY A 73 -0.55 7.57 -3.85
C GLY A 73 0.81 8.26 -3.68
N LEU A 74 1.79 7.55 -3.12
CA LEU A 74 3.09 8.12 -2.77
C LEU A 74 4.22 7.18 -3.20
N ILE A 75 5.27 7.71 -3.82
CA ILE A 75 6.49 6.96 -4.16
C ILE A 75 7.70 7.66 -3.52
N LEU A 76 8.46 6.89 -2.74
CA LEU A 76 9.74 7.31 -2.20
C LEU A 76 10.85 6.48 -2.84
N ASP A 77 11.97 7.14 -3.13
CA ASP A 77 13.17 6.46 -3.62
C ASP A 77 13.93 5.74 -2.47
N GLU A 78 15.08 5.18 -2.79
CA GLU A 78 15.93 4.43 -1.86
C GLU A 78 16.43 5.31 -0.70
N ASP A 79 16.56 6.62 -0.92
CA ASP A 79 16.97 7.62 0.07
C ASP A 79 15.78 8.25 0.82
N ARG A 80 14.57 7.71 0.63
CA ARG A 80 13.31 8.22 1.22
C ARG A 80 12.90 9.61 0.73
N LYS A 81 13.42 10.04 -0.39
CA LYS A 81 12.95 11.26 -1.06
C LYS A 81 11.64 10.97 -1.79
N ILE A 82 10.66 11.85 -1.61
CA ILE A 82 9.42 11.80 -2.38
C ILE A 82 9.73 12.13 -3.84
N ILE A 83 9.44 11.19 -4.74
CA ILE A 83 9.62 11.33 -6.19
C ILE A 83 8.30 11.36 -6.96
N TYR A 84 7.20 11.02 -6.30
CA TYR A 84 5.84 11.15 -6.80
C TYR A 84 4.85 11.17 -5.64
N GLU A 85 3.85 12.05 -5.72
CA GLU A 85 2.76 12.14 -4.77
C GLU A 85 1.47 12.52 -5.50
N LYS A 86 0.39 11.78 -5.21
CA LYS A 86 -0.96 12.00 -5.74
C LYS A 86 -1.96 11.86 -4.62
N GLY A 87 -2.03 12.88 -3.80
CA GLY A 87 -2.97 12.97 -2.70
C GLY A 87 -4.23 13.76 -3.05
N MET A 88 -5.14 13.80 -2.10
CA MET A 88 -6.36 14.61 -2.11
C MET A 88 -6.01 16.04 -1.69
N ASP A 89 -6.58 17.02 -2.36
CA ASP A 89 -6.48 18.43 -1.93
C ASP A 89 -6.98 18.62 -0.49
N ILE A 90 -6.27 19.45 0.29
CA ILE A 90 -6.56 19.67 1.72
C ILE A 90 -7.97 20.20 1.96
N TYR A 91 -8.47 21.07 1.08
CA TYR A 91 -9.82 21.59 1.18
C TYR A 91 -10.87 20.50 0.95
N MET A 92 -10.60 19.62 -0.02
CA MET A 92 -11.44 18.43 -0.25
C MET A 92 -11.42 17.49 0.95
N ALA A 93 -10.23 17.22 1.50
CA ALA A 93 -10.09 16.41 2.71
C ALA A 93 -10.89 17.01 3.88
N GLY A 94 -10.86 18.33 4.05
CA GLY A 94 -11.67 19.03 5.04
C GLY A 94 -13.15 18.78 4.87
N LYS A 95 -13.67 18.88 3.65
CA LYS A 95 -15.07 18.60 3.36
C LYS A 95 -15.46 17.14 3.66
N VAL A 96 -14.57 16.19 3.37
CA VAL A 96 -14.80 14.79 3.69
C VAL A 96 -14.91 14.58 5.20
N ILE A 97 -13.99 15.15 5.97
CA ILE A 97 -14.01 15.05 7.44
C ILE A 97 -15.27 15.70 8.03
N GLU A 98 -15.61 16.92 7.60
CA GLU A 98 -16.84 17.60 8.06
C GLU A 98 -18.10 16.78 7.72
N TYR A 99 -18.15 16.16 6.55
CA TYR A 99 -19.25 15.30 6.15
C TYR A 99 -19.35 14.05 7.04
N ILE A 100 -18.23 13.38 7.30
CA ILE A 100 -18.16 12.19 8.17
C ILE A 100 -18.63 12.54 9.58
N GLU A 101 -18.12 13.61 10.16
CA GLU A 101 -18.50 14.04 11.51
C GLU A 101 -19.99 14.38 11.65
N LYS A 102 -20.60 14.91 10.59
CA LYS A 102 -22.01 15.29 10.58
C LYS A 102 -22.97 14.15 10.27
N ASN A 103 -22.58 13.22 9.40
CA ASN A 103 -23.51 12.25 8.80
C ASN A 103 -23.20 10.79 9.12
N CYS A 104 -22.01 10.47 9.62
CA CYS A 104 -21.60 9.10 9.88
C CYS A 104 -21.37 8.91 11.39
N ALA A 105 -22.39 8.41 12.08
CA ALA A 105 -22.30 8.17 13.52
C ALA A 105 -21.30 7.04 13.84
N ASP A 106 -20.53 7.20 14.92
CA ASP A 106 -19.55 6.23 15.43
C ASP A 106 -18.44 5.88 14.41
N VAL A 107 -18.01 6.85 13.61
CA VAL A 107 -16.85 6.73 12.73
C VAL A 107 -15.69 7.52 13.32
N THR A 108 -14.56 6.85 13.52
CA THR A 108 -13.28 7.49 13.85
C THR A 108 -12.50 7.70 12.57
N TRP A 109 -12.18 8.93 12.25
CA TRP A 109 -11.38 9.26 11.09
C TRP A 109 -9.90 9.43 11.42
N ASN A 110 -9.07 9.03 10.50
CA ASN A 110 -7.62 9.14 10.53
C ASN A 110 -7.16 9.77 9.22
N ILE A 111 -6.30 10.76 9.29
CA ILE A 111 -5.72 11.45 8.13
C ILE A 111 -4.25 11.09 8.04
N PHE A 112 -3.83 10.65 6.88
CA PHE A 112 -2.44 10.36 6.58
C PHE A 112 -1.92 11.31 5.50
N THR A 113 -0.74 11.87 5.75
CA THR A 113 0.14 12.53 4.78
C THR A 113 1.42 11.71 4.65
N ALA A 114 2.33 12.13 3.79
CA ALA A 114 3.60 11.42 3.55
C ALA A 114 4.36 11.04 4.84
N ASP A 115 4.31 11.89 5.87
CA ASP A 115 5.10 11.74 7.11
C ASP A 115 4.29 11.86 8.40
N THR A 116 2.98 12.05 8.31
CA THR A 116 2.16 12.32 9.50
C THR A 116 0.85 11.55 9.49
N TRP A 117 0.49 11.05 10.66
CA TRP A 117 -0.81 10.46 10.94
C TRP A 117 -1.53 11.30 11.99
N ILE A 118 -2.65 11.92 11.61
CA ILE A 118 -3.47 12.78 12.45
C ILE A 118 -4.81 12.11 12.74
N VAL A 119 -5.22 12.18 14.02
CA VAL A 119 -6.51 11.64 14.50
C VAL A 119 -7.21 12.68 15.38
N LYS A 120 -8.53 12.60 15.43
CA LYS A 120 -9.33 13.46 16.32
C LYS A 120 -9.13 13.09 17.79
N ASP A 121 -9.13 11.81 18.09
CA ASP A 121 -9.02 11.29 19.45
C ASP A 121 -8.11 10.05 19.47
N ARG A 122 -6.92 10.20 20.06
CA ARG A 122 -5.97 9.10 20.23
C ARG A 122 -6.35 8.13 21.32
N SER A 123 -7.33 8.48 22.20
CA SER A 123 -7.83 7.57 23.23
C SER A 123 -8.84 6.54 22.69
N ASP A 124 -9.31 6.69 21.44
CA ASP A 124 -10.16 5.70 20.78
C ASP A 124 -9.43 4.36 20.67
N GLN A 125 -10.05 3.30 21.18
CA GLN A 125 -9.45 1.96 21.18
C GLN A 125 -9.11 1.44 19.78
N ARG A 126 -9.85 1.86 18.74
CA ARG A 126 -9.59 1.52 17.35
C ARG A 126 -8.26 2.13 16.87
N VAL A 127 -8.01 3.39 17.24
CA VAL A 127 -6.75 4.08 16.96
C VAL A 127 -5.59 3.41 17.70
N GLN A 128 -5.76 3.12 18.99
CA GLN A 128 -4.72 2.46 19.79
C GLN A 128 -4.37 1.06 19.26
N HIS A 129 -5.37 0.32 18.80
CA HIS A 129 -5.14 -0.97 18.16
C HIS A 129 -4.33 -0.82 16.86
N GLU A 130 -4.70 0.14 16.00
CA GLU A 130 -3.98 0.39 14.73
C GLU A 130 -2.55 0.87 14.99
N GLU A 131 -2.30 1.71 16.00
CA GLU A 131 -0.95 2.10 16.43
C GLU A 131 -0.07 0.90 16.75
N GLN A 132 -0.64 -0.13 17.37
CA GLN A 132 0.08 -1.37 17.68
C GLN A 132 0.35 -2.21 16.43
N VAL A 133 -0.64 -2.30 15.52
CA VAL A 133 -0.51 -3.07 14.27
C VAL A 133 0.54 -2.48 13.33
N VAL A 134 0.57 -1.14 13.19
CA VAL A 134 1.50 -0.46 12.27
C VAL A 134 2.78 0.03 12.93
N GLU A 135 2.96 -0.23 14.24
CA GLU A 135 4.12 0.20 15.04
C GLU A 135 4.43 1.70 14.93
N THR A 136 3.38 2.53 14.79
CA THR A 136 3.50 3.98 14.58
C THR A 136 2.49 4.73 15.44
N SER A 137 2.86 5.88 15.97
CA SER A 137 1.99 6.70 16.81
C SER A 137 1.28 7.80 16.04
N ALA A 138 -0.04 7.90 16.22
CA ALA A 138 -0.84 9.01 15.73
C ALA A 138 -0.62 10.30 16.54
N LYS A 139 -0.83 11.44 15.92
CA LYS A 139 -0.88 12.76 16.57
C LYS A 139 -2.33 13.21 16.68
N MET A 140 -2.73 13.71 17.85
CA MET A 140 -4.02 14.39 17.98
C MET A 140 -3.98 15.70 17.18
N GLY A 141 -5.03 15.97 16.42
CA GLY A 141 -5.10 17.18 15.63
C GLY A 141 -6.42 17.37 14.91
N THR A 142 -6.45 18.34 14.05
CA THR A 142 -7.60 18.75 13.25
C THR A 142 -7.19 19.01 11.82
N ILE A 143 -8.14 19.24 10.93
CA ILE A 143 -7.87 19.62 9.54
C ILE A 143 -6.98 20.90 9.42
N LYS A 144 -6.96 21.75 10.44
CA LYS A 144 -6.14 22.98 10.44
C LYS A 144 -4.64 22.68 10.53
N ASP A 145 -4.29 21.54 11.11
CA ASP A 145 -2.91 21.09 11.28
C ASP A 145 -2.31 20.57 9.98
N LEU A 146 -3.14 20.41 8.94
CA LEU A 146 -2.71 19.99 7.60
C LEU A 146 -2.13 21.15 6.76
N LYS A 147 -2.24 22.40 7.17
CA LYS A 147 -1.77 23.56 6.38
C LYS A 147 -0.33 23.47 5.87
N PRO A 148 0.63 22.82 6.59
CA PRO A 148 1.99 22.67 6.08
C PRO A 148 2.13 21.65 4.95
N TYR A 149 1.14 20.79 4.72
CA TYR A 149 1.21 19.68 3.77
C TYR A 149 0.68 20.08 2.40
N ALA A 150 1.20 19.44 1.35
CA ALA A 150 0.75 19.65 -0.02
C ALA A 150 -0.62 19.01 -0.27
N CYS A 151 -0.84 17.80 0.28
CA CYS A 151 -2.07 17.04 0.11
C CYS A 151 -2.30 16.08 1.28
N VAL A 152 -3.42 15.36 1.24
CA VAL A 152 -3.77 14.21 2.08
C VAL A 152 -3.70 12.95 1.23
N ASP A 153 -2.85 12.01 1.60
CA ASP A 153 -2.68 10.77 0.86
C ASP A 153 -3.82 9.79 1.09
N LYS A 154 -4.29 9.68 2.34
CA LYS A 154 -5.37 8.77 2.70
C LYS A 154 -6.17 9.31 3.89
N ILE A 155 -7.48 9.17 3.83
CA ILE A 155 -8.37 9.22 4.99
C ILE A 155 -8.81 7.78 5.26
N LEU A 156 -8.58 7.30 6.49
CA LEU A 156 -9.03 5.99 6.96
C LEU A 156 -10.16 6.19 7.97
N CYS A 157 -11.33 5.66 7.66
CA CYS A 157 -12.46 5.61 8.57
C CYS A 157 -12.51 4.26 9.24
N MET A 158 -12.54 4.27 10.57
CA MET A 158 -12.73 3.08 11.40
C MET A 158 -14.16 3.07 11.92
N CYS A 159 -14.92 2.03 11.59
CA CYS A 159 -16.34 1.91 11.95
C CYS A 159 -16.65 0.49 12.44
N ALA A 160 -17.76 0.37 13.15
CA ALA A 160 -18.30 -0.94 13.47
C ALA A 160 -18.70 -1.69 12.18
N PRO A 161 -18.53 -3.04 12.11
CA PRO A 161 -18.78 -3.81 10.87
C PRO A 161 -20.16 -3.57 10.26
N GLN A 162 -21.19 -3.44 11.10
CA GLN A 162 -22.58 -3.19 10.66
C GLN A 162 -22.80 -1.80 10.07
N LYS A 163 -21.90 -0.83 10.34
CA LYS A 163 -21.95 0.54 9.84
C LYS A 163 -21.11 0.78 8.59
N LEU A 164 -20.18 -0.12 8.29
CA LEU A 164 -19.19 0.06 7.23
C LEU A 164 -19.84 0.26 5.85
N SER A 165 -20.84 -0.55 5.50
CA SER A 165 -21.50 -0.45 4.19
C SER A 165 -22.35 0.81 4.04
N GLU A 166 -23.02 1.24 5.12
CA GLU A 166 -23.78 2.49 5.17
C GLU A 166 -22.84 3.70 4.98
N THR A 167 -21.71 3.70 5.72
CA THR A 167 -20.69 4.76 5.63
C THR A 167 -20.07 4.80 4.23
N GLU A 168 -19.72 3.65 3.65
CA GLU A 168 -19.18 3.58 2.29
C GLU A 168 -20.15 4.20 1.28
N GLN A 169 -21.43 3.81 1.30
CA GLN A 169 -22.42 4.30 0.38
C GLN A 169 -22.64 5.81 0.52
N ALA A 170 -22.73 6.31 1.76
CA ALA A 170 -22.90 7.73 2.04
C ALA A 170 -21.72 8.56 1.52
N VAL A 171 -20.47 8.12 1.78
CA VAL A 171 -19.27 8.82 1.31
C VAL A 171 -19.15 8.77 -0.21
N ARG A 172 -19.40 7.63 -0.86
CA ARG A 172 -19.37 7.50 -2.33
C ARG A 172 -20.40 8.41 -3.00
N GLN A 173 -21.60 8.54 -2.44
CA GLN A 173 -22.63 9.44 -2.98
C GLN A 173 -22.26 10.91 -2.82
N ALA A 174 -21.68 11.29 -1.68
CA ALA A 174 -21.30 12.67 -1.40
C ALA A 174 -20.05 13.10 -2.18
N PHE A 175 -19.12 12.17 -2.45
CA PHE A 175 -17.82 12.44 -3.08
C PHE A 175 -17.51 11.47 -4.23
N PRO A 176 -18.27 11.55 -5.35
CA PRO A 176 -18.15 10.59 -6.47
C PRO A 176 -16.80 10.66 -7.21
N ASN A 177 -16.02 11.72 -7.00
CA ASN A 177 -14.71 11.91 -7.60
C ASN A 177 -13.55 11.40 -6.71
N LEU A 178 -13.86 10.71 -5.61
CA LEU A 178 -12.88 10.07 -4.76
C LEU A 178 -12.95 8.55 -4.87
N SER A 179 -11.81 7.91 -4.65
CA SER A 179 -11.76 6.46 -4.47
C SER A 179 -12.18 6.12 -3.03
N VAL A 180 -13.20 5.29 -2.88
CA VAL A 180 -13.69 4.84 -1.57
C VAL A 180 -13.71 3.32 -1.60
N ALA A 181 -12.93 2.66 -0.76
CA ALA A 181 -12.80 1.20 -0.75
C ALA A 181 -12.73 0.65 0.68
N LYS A 182 -13.33 -0.51 0.89
CA LYS A 182 -13.13 -1.28 2.12
C LYS A 182 -11.79 -1.98 2.07
N SER A 183 -10.96 -1.81 3.10
CA SER A 183 -9.73 -2.58 3.29
C SER A 183 -9.88 -3.71 4.30
N SER A 184 -10.92 -3.66 5.12
CA SER A 184 -11.35 -4.77 5.99
C SER A 184 -12.85 -4.68 6.29
N ASN A 185 -13.33 -5.48 7.23
CA ASN A 185 -14.72 -5.43 7.71
C ASN A 185 -15.02 -4.24 8.65
N THR A 186 -14.00 -3.46 9.02
CA THR A 186 -14.10 -2.29 9.92
C THR A 186 -13.44 -1.03 9.36
N LEU A 187 -12.71 -1.14 8.25
CA LEU A 187 -11.88 -0.07 7.69
C LEU A 187 -12.36 0.34 6.30
N LEU A 188 -12.55 1.65 6.12
CA LEU A 188 -12.89 2.29 4.86
C LEU A 188 -11.79 3.29 4.50
N GLU A 189 -11.16 3.12 3.35
CA GLU A 189 -10.15 4.01 2.81
C GLU A 189 -10.75 4.97 1.80
N ILE A 190 -10.41 6.25 1.93
CA ILE A 190 -10.82 7.33 1.02
C ILE A 190 -9.57 7.99 0.49
N MET A 191 -9.38 7.97 -0.82
CA MET A 191 -8.18 8.47 -1.50
C MET A 191 -8.55 9.25 -2.75
N GLN A 192 -7.58 9.93 -3.32
CA GLN A 192 -7.72 10.57 -4.63
C GLN A 192 -8.06 9.52 -5.70
N GLN A 193 -8.97 9.85 -6.60
CA GLN A 193 -9.34 8.96 -7.70
C GLN A 193 -8.16 8.64 -8.63
N GLY A 194 -8.08 7.37 -9.07
CA GLY A 194 -7.02 6.88 -9.95
C GLY A 194 -5.68 6.65 -9.26
N VAL A 195 -5.69 6.53 -7.92
CA VAL A 195 -4.57 5.98 -7.16
C VAL A 195 -4.72 4.46 -7.16
N ASN A 196 -3.73 3.75 -7.70
CA ASN A 196 -3.59 2.30 -7.64
C ASN A 196 -2.12 1.89 -7.82
N LYS A 197 -1.79 0.66 -7.44
CA LYS A 197 -0.41 0.14 -7.51
C LYS A 197 0.13 0.07 -8.94
N ALA A 198 -0.71 -0.21 -9.93
CA ALA A 198 -0.29 -0.31 -11.33
C ALA A 198 0.21 1.02 -11.87
N GLU A 199 -0.53 2.10 -11.64
CA GLU A 199 -0.12 3.45 -12.07
C GLU A 199 1.17 3.90 -11.36
N ALA A 200 1.33 3.58 -10.07
CA ALA A 200 2.56 3.87 -9.34
C ALA A 200 3.76 3.08 -9.89
N VAL A 201 3.59 1.81 -10.22
CA VAL A 201 4.62 0.98 -10.86
C VAL A 201 5.04 1.57 -12.19
N LYS A 202 4.09 1.92 -13.07
CA LYS A 202 4.38 2.58 -14.34
C LYS A 202 5.14 3.88 -14.12
N ARG A 203 4.68 4.70 -13.17
CA ARG A 203 5.30 5.99 -12.87
C ARG A 203 6.74 5.84 -12.35
N LEU A 204 6.98 4.88 -11.44
CA LEU A 204 8.33 4.61 -10.96
C LEU A 204 9.24 4.10 -12.08
N CYS A 205 8.74 3.22 -12.95
CA CYS A 205 9.47 2.75 -14.13
C CYS A 205 9.84 3.90 -15.08
N GLU A 206 8.93 4.83 -15.35
CA GLU A 206 9.22 6.05 -16.14
C GLU A 206 10.34 6.88 -15.52
N ILE A 207 10.25 7.17 -14.20
CA ILE A 207 11.24 7.96 -13.46
C ILE A 207 12.63 7.28 -13.50
N LYS A 208 12.68 5.95 -13.35
CA LYS A 208 13.93 5.16 -13.34
C LYS A 208 14.41 4.75 -14.75
N GLY A 209 13.67 5.08 -15.82
CA GLY A 209 14.03 4.71 -17.20
C GLY A 209 13.96 3.20 -17.47
N ILE A 210 13.07 2.47 -16.76
CA ILE A 210 12.90 1.03 -16.90
C ILE A 210 11.68 0.74 -17.78
N ARG A 211 11.85 -0.07 -18.83
CA ARG A 211 10.72 -0.47 -19.69
C ARG A 211 9.89 -1.54 -18.99
N MET A 212 8.57 -1.48 -19.13
CA MET A 212 7.63 -2.42 -18.49
C MET A 212 7.87 -3.89 -18.87
N GLU A 213 8.47 -4.15 -20.03
CA GLU A 213 8.83 -5.52 -20.45
C GLU A 213 9.94 -6.17 -19.61
N TYR A 214 10.62 -5.39 -18.73
CA TYR A 214 11.64 -5.86 -17.81
C TYR A 214 11.20 -5.81 -16.36
N THR A 215 9.89 -5.91 -16.12
CA THR A 215 9.31 -5.80 -14.77
C THR A 215 8.68 -7.11 -14.31
N MET A 216 8.78 -7.37 -13.02
CA MET A 216 8.11 -8.47 -12.31
C MET A 216 7.37 -7.91 -11.10
N ALA A 217 6.21 -8.45 -10.77
CA ALA A 217 5.49 -8.08 -9.55
C ALA A 217 4.90 -9.32 -8.87
N PHE A 218 4.88 -9.28 -7.53
CA PHE A 218 4.27 -10.28 -6.66
C PHE A 218 3.08 -9.67 -5.91
N GLY A 219 1.99 -10.41 -5.81
CA GLY A 219 0.79 -9.98 -5.10
C GLY A 219 -0.15 -11.14 -4.83
N ASP A 220 -1.07 -10.95 -3.89
CA ASP A 220 -2.00 -12.02 -3.49
C ASP A 220 -3.47 -11.60 -3.46
N ASN A 221 -3.79 -10.31 -3.60
CA ASN A 221 -5.15 -9.84 -3.39
C ASN A 221 -5.69 -9.00 -4.56
N TYR A 222 -6.95 -8.60 -4.48
CA TYR A 222 -7.66 -7.85 -5.54
C TYR A 222 -7.04 -6.48 -5.81
N ASN A 223 -6.46 -5.83 -4.79
CA ASN A 223 -5.75 -4.56 -4.95
C ASN A 223 -4.40 -4.68 -5.68
N ASP A 224 -3.90 -5.91 -5.88
CA ASP A 224 -2.67 -6.20 -6.63
C ASP A 224 -2.95 -6.52 -8.10
N LEU A 225 -4.19 -6.88 -8.43
CA LEU A 225 -4.53 -7.43 -9.73
C LEU A 225 -4.08 -6.52 -10.88
N GLU A 226 -4.38 -5.23 -10.80
CA GLU A 226 -3.98 -4.26 -11.83
C GLU A 226 -2.45 -4.17 -11.94
N MET A 227 -1.72 -4.28 -10.83
CA MET A 227 -0.26 -4.31 -10.81
C MET A 227 0.28 -5.58 -11.49
N LEU A 228 -0.29 -6.74 -11.18
CA LEU A 228 0.10 -8.02 -11.78
C LEU A 228 -0.17 -8.06 -13.30
N GLU A 229 -1.28 -7.45 -13.75
CA GLU A 229 -1.62 -7.34 -15.17
C GLU A 229 -0.77 -6.28 -15.91
N ALA A 230 -0.26 -5.25 -15.22
CA ALA A 230 0.51 -4.17 -15.82
C ALA A 230 1.97 -4.53 -16.11
N VAL A 231 2.57 -5.43 -15.35
CA VAL A 231 3.98 -5.84 -15.50
C VAL A 231 4.13 -6.99 -16.49
N LYS A 232 5.36 -7.21 -16.97
CA LYS A 232 5.65 -8.34 -17.87
C LYS A 232 5.45 -9.70 -17.19
N TYR A 233 5.91 -9.82 -15.95
CA TYR A 233 5.85 -11.06 -15.18
C TYR A 233 5.03 -10.83 -13.91
N GLY A 234 3.69 -10.84 -14.02
CA GLY A 234 2.80 -10.80 -12.87
C GLY A 234 2.73 -12.17 -12.20
N VAL A 235 3.14 -12.24 -10.95
CA VAL A 235 3.22 -13.47 -10.14
C VAL A 235 2.19 -13.42 -9.03
N ALA A 236 1.16 -14.24 -9.12
CA ALA A 236 0.22 -14.44 -8.02
C ALA A 236 0.81 -15.42 -7.00
N MET A 237 0.69 -15.07 -5.72
CA MET A 237 1.05 -15.97 -4.63
C MET A 237 0.09 -17.16 -4.57
N GLY A 238 0.55 -18.30 -4.05
CA GLY A 238 -0.25 -19.52 -3.93
C GLY A 238 -1.45 -19.39 -2.98
N ASN A 239 -1.42 -18.44 -2.05
CA ASN A 239 -2.54 -18.08 -1.17
C ASN A 239 -3.54 -17.09 -1.80
N ALA A 240 -3.27 -16.56 -2.98
CA ALA A 240 -4.18 -15.64 -3.66
C ALA A 240 -5.50 -16.35 -4.03
N PRO A 241 -6.64 -15.63 -4.04
CA PRO A 241 -7.89 -16.15 -4.57
C PRO A 241 -7.71 -16.70 -6.01
N GLU A 242 -8.42 -17.77 -6.33
CA GLU A 242 -8.35 -18.41 -7.66
C GLU A 242 -8.61 -17.43 -8.81
N ALA A 243 -9.47 -16.42 -8.60
CA ALA A 243 -9.75 -15.38 -9.58
C ALA A 243 -8.51 -14.52 -9.90
N ILE A 244 -7.62 -14.31 -8.93
CA ILE A 244 -6.36 -13.58 -9.12
C ILE A 244 -5.34 -14.50 -9.80
N GLN A 245 -5.20 -15.75 -9.31
CA GLN A 245 -4.28 -16.73 -9.89
C GLN A 245 -4.53 -16.96 -11.39
N LYS A 246 -5.79 -17.02 -11.81
CA LYS A 246 -6.17 -17.20 -13.22
C LYS A 246 -5.80 -16.02 -14.13
N LYS A 247 -5.63 -14.83 -13.58
CA LYS A 247 -5.28 -13.61 -14.34
C LYS A 247 -3.78 -13.31 -14.34
N ALA A 248 -3.06 -13.85 -13.38
CA ALA A 248 -1.60 -13.67 -13.32
C ALA A 248 -0.89 -14.50 -14.41
N ALA A 249 0.24 -14.01 -14.88
CA ALA A 249 1.08 -14.72 -15.84
C ALA A 249 1.74 -15.97 -15.22
N ILE A 250 1.99 -15.96 -13.93
CA ILE A 250 2.67 -17.00 -13.16
C ILE A 250 1.94 -17.17 -11.83
N VAL A 251 1.85 -18.41 -11.34
CA VAL A 251 1.45 -18.71 -9.96
C VAL A 251 2.64 -19.36 -9.26
N THR A 252 2.99 -18.83 -8.10
CA THR A 252 4.07 -19.37 -7.26
C THR A 252 3.54 -20.06 -6.02
N LYS A 253 4.44 -20.44 -5.09
CA LYS A 253 4.07 -20.94 -3.76
C LYS A 253 3.43 -19.81 -2.93
N ASP A 254 2.80 -20.17 -1.82
CA ASP A 254 2.27 -19.18 -0.89
C ASP A 254 3.38 -18.48 -0.08
N HIS A 255 2.99 -17.45 0.68
CA HIS A 255 3.88 -16.62 1.49
C HIS A 255 4.54 -17.37 2.67
N GLU A 256 3.97 -18.51 3.12
CA GLU A 256 4.56 -19.38 4.14
C GLU A 256 5.63 -20.31 3.57
N ASN A 257 5.62 -20.55 2.25
CA ASN A 257 6.46 -21.50 1.54
C ASN A 257 7.43 -20.84 0.56
N ASP A 258 7.91 -19.62 0.91
CA ASP A 258 8.94 -18.90 0.15
C ASP A 258 8.58 -18.63 -1.32
N GLY A 259 7.31 -18.28 -1.60
CA GLY A 259 6.84 -18.11 -2.98
C GLY A 259 7.62 -17.08 -3.80
N ILE A 260 8.10 -15.98 -3.16
CA ILE A 260 8.94 -14.98 -3.82
C ILE A 260 10.32 -15.56 -4.14
N ALA A 261 10.99 -16.16 -3.14
CA ALA A 261 12.32 -16.75 -3.34
C ALA A 261 12.32 -17.81 -4.43
N TYR A 262 11.28 -18.65 -4.47
CA TYR A 262 11.14 -19.72 -5.48
C TYR A 262 11.18 -19.21 -6.92
N ILE A 263 10.73 -17.98 -7.18
CA ILE A 263 10.78 -17.35 -8.50
C ILE A 263 12.10 -16.63 -8.74
N LEU A 264 12.69 -16.05 -7.68
CA LEU A 264 13.90 -15.23 -7.79
C LEU A 264 15.18 -16.07 -7.86
N GLU A 265 15.19 -17.33 -7.35
CA GLU A 265 16.29 -18.29 -7.52
C GLU A 265 16.61 -18.53 -9.01
#